data_db02b8013dabca56297441140b61ce92
#
_entry.id   db02b8013dabca56297441140b61ce92
#
_cell.length_a   1.000
_cell.length_b   1.000
_cell.length_c   1.000
_cell.angle_alpha   90.00
_cell.angle_beta   90.00
_cell.angle_gamma   90.00
#
_symmetry.space_group_name_H-M   'P 1'
#
loop_
_entity.id
_entity.type
_entity.pdbx_description
1 polymer ?
#
loop_
_entity_poly.entity_id
_entity_poly.type
_entity_poly.pdbx_seq_one_letter_code
_entity_poly.pdbx_strand_id
1 'polypeptide(L)'
;GNSIVLKPDEHSPHSLIKIAELFIEAGGPPGVLNVVSGHGEEAGQALALHQDVSKIGFTGSTEVGKLLLQYAGQSNMKKVSLETGGKSPMIYFADLPDMGLAVDTAYDAIYANMGEVCNAGSRIYVERSIYSDFVDQFIEKGQGAYTPGDPLDPDTNMGPLVNAQAQKRVLGFIESGKNEGASLKFGGNIPSGLETGCYVEPTLFSDVNNDMTIGREEIFGPVASIIPFDSEEEVTAMANDTIYGLCASVWTSNVTRAHNMAKAIESGMVYVNCYDVGDMTFEFGGYKQSGNTKDSCFESVLGYTQSKSIWYNLG
;
A
#
# COMPACT_ATOMS: atom_id res chain seq x y z
N GLY A 1 -12.54 -13.36 -23.64
CA GLY A 1 -13.90 -13.90 -23.65
C GLY A 1 -14.62 -13.81 -22.29
N ASN A 2 -13.99 -13.27 -21.25
CA ASN A 2 -14.65 -13.05 -19.96
C ASN A 2 -15.49 -11.77 -19.98
N SER A 3 -16.54 -11.75 -19.19
CA SER A 3 -17.23 -10.53 -18.76
C SER A 3 -16.78 -10.15 -17.35
N ILE A 4 -16.87 -8.87 -17.05
CA ILE A 4 -16.45 -8.29 -15.76
C ILE A 4 -17.63 -7.57 -15.13
N VAL A 5 -17.88 -7.83 -13.86
CA VAL A 5 -18.72 -7.00 -13.00
C VAL A 5 -17.81 -6.30 -12.00
N LEU A 6 -17.72 -4.98 -12.09
CA LEU A 6 -16.85 -4.13 -11.29
C LEU A 6 -17.68 -3.40 -10.23
N LYS A 7 -17.39 -3.64 -8.95
CA LYS A 7 -17.91 -2.84 -7.85
C LYS A 7 -16.83 -1.84 -7.41
N PRO A 8 -16.97 -0.55 -7.70
CA PRO A 8 -16.05 0.45 -7.17
C PRO A 8 -16.24 0.62 -5.66
N ASP A 9 -15.27 1.27 -5.01
CA ASP A 9 -15.47 1.78 -3.67
C ASP A 9 -16.62 2.80 -3.64
N GLU A 10 -17.44 2.76 -2.61
CA GLU A 10 -18.62 3.63 -2.48
C GLU A 10 -18.27 5.10 -2.27
N HIS A 11 -17.06 5.40 -1.77
CA HIS A 11 -16.59 6.76 -1.57
C HIS A 11 -15.93 7.38 -2.81
N SER A 12 -15.50 6.55 -3.78
CA SER A 12 -14.78 7.02 -4.99
C SER A 12 -15.25 6.32 -6.29
N PRO A 13 -16.57 6.22 -6.57
CA PRO A 13 -17.06 5.42 -7.69
C PRO A 13 -16.95 6.10 -9.06
N HIS A 14 -16.89 7.44 -9.11
CA HIS A 14 -17.14 8.22 -10.34
C HIS A 14 -16.13 7.95 -11.46
N SER A 15 -14.83 7.82 -11.14
CA SER A 15 -13.79 7.54 -12.14
C SER A 15 -14.01 6.18 -12.83
N LEU A 16 -14.38 5.15 -12.07
CA LEU A 16 -14.63 3.81 -12.62
C LEU A 16 -15.93 3.74 -13.43
N ILE A 17 -16.97 4.48 -13.04
CA ILE A 17 -18.19 4.65 -13.84
C ILE A 17 -17.83 5.32 -15.17
N LYS A 18 -17.02 6.41 -15.13
CA LYS A 18 -16.60 7.09 -16.36
C LYS A 18 -15.74 6.23 -17.28
N ILE A 19 -14.86 5.40 -16.72
CA ILE A 19 -14.09 4.42 -17.51
C ILE A 19 -15.01 3.43 -18.23
N ALA A 20 -16.06 2.94 -17.57
CA ALA A 20 -17.04 2.04 -18.21
C ALA A 20 -17.83 2.73 -19.34
N GLU A 21 -18.20 4.01 -19.18
CA GLU A 21 -18.81 4.80 -20.27
C GLU A 21 -17.86 4.94 -21.45
N LEU A 22 -16.59 5.32 -21.19
CA LEU A 22 -15.56 5.47 -22.22
C LEU A 22 -15.27 4.13 -22.94
N PHE A 23 -15.35 2.99 -22.24
CA PHE A 23 -15.22 1.67 -22.85
C PHE A 23 -16.30 1.43 -23.90
N ILE A 24 -17.55 1.80 -23.62
CA ILE A 24 -18.65 1.70 -24.58
C ILE A 24 -18.48 2.70 -25.74
N GLU A 25 -18.12 3.96 -25.45
CA GLU A 25 -17.85 4.99 -26.47
C GLU A 25 -16.73 4.55 -27.41
N ALA A 26 -15.71 3.86 -26.93
CA ALA A 26 -14.61 3.30 -27.71
C ALA A 26 -14.98 2.06 -28.54
N GLY A 27 -16.24 1.61 -28.49
CA GLY A 27 -16.73 0.46 -29.25
C GLY A 27 -16.62 -0.88 -28.49
N GLY A 28 -16.42 -0.84 -27.20
CA GLY A 28 -16.47 -2.04 -26.34
C GLY A 28 -17.84 -2.71 -26.40
N PRO A 29 -17.92 -4.05 -26.52
CA PRO A 29 -19.21 -4.74 -26.60
C PRO A 29 -20.04 -4.55 -25.32
N PRO A 30 -21.34 -4.25 -25.41
CA PRO A 30 -22.22 -4.18 -24.25
C PRO A 30 -22.21 -5.48 -23.43
N GLY A 31 -22.21 -5.35 -22.11
CA GLY A 31 -22.21 -6.49 -21.19
C GLY A 31 -20.84 -7.13 -20.92
N VAL A 32 -19.76 -6.66 -21.56
CA VAL A 32 -18.39 -7.12 -21.25
C VAL A 32 -17.84 -6.45 -19.99
N LEU A 33 -18.04 -5.15 -19.84
CA LEU A 33 -17.71 -4.40 -18.64
C LEU A 33 -18.99 -3.81 -18.04
N ASN A 34 -19.31 -4.20 -16.82
CA ASN A 34 -20.50 -3.78 -16.08
C ASN A 34 -20.08 -3.19 -14.73
N VAL A 35 -20.66 -2.06 -14.35
CA VAL A 35 -20.39 -1.42 -13.06
C VAL A 35 -21.63 -1.52 -12.17
N VAL A 36 -21.43 -1.96 -10.93
CA VAL A 36 -22.47 -2.06 -9.91
C VAL A 36 -22.01 -1.26 -8.69
N SER A 37 -22.65 -0.14 -8.40
CA SER A 37 -22.43 0.64 -7.20
C SER A 37 -23.18 0.05 -6.01
N GLY A 38 -22.61 0.19 -4.81
CA GLY A 38 -23.23 -0.28 -3.57
C GLY A 38 -22.19 -0.51 -2.47
N HIS A 39 -22.66 -0.72 -1.26
CA HIS A 39 -21.79 -1.01 -0.11
C HIS A 39 -21.15 -2.40 -0.23
N GLY A 40 -19.96 -2.53 0.40
CA GLY A 40 -19.19 -3.78 0.39
C GLY A 40 -19.98 -4.96 0.97
N GLU A 41 -20.69 -4.75 2.07
CA GLU A 41 -21.52 -5.73 2.77
C GLU A 41 -22.81 -6.13 2.02
N GLU A 42 -23.23 -5.36 1.02
CA GLU A 42 -24.39 -5.65 0.18
C GLU A 42 -23.96 -6.15 -1.21
N ALA A 43 -23.55 -5.22 -2.09
CA ALA A 43 -23.18 -5.55 -3.46
C ALA A 43 -21.91 -6.41 -3.56
N GLY A 44 -20.89 -6.12 -2.72
CA GLY A 44 -19.66 -6.89 -2.66
C GLY A 44 -19.90 -8.32 -2.18
N GLN A 45 -20.63 -8.49 -1.09
CA GLN A 45 -21.00 -9.80 -0.57
C GLN A 45 -21.87 -10.59 -1.56
N ALA A 46 -22.85 -9.95 -2.21
CA ALA A 46 -23.70 -10.58 -3.20
C ALA A 46 -22.87 -11.14 -4.38
N LEU A 47 -21.90 -10.37 -4.90
CA LEU A 47 -20.98 -10.83 -5.94
C LEU A 47 -20.11 -12.00 -5.43
N ALA A 48 -19.62 -11.91 -4.21
CA ALA A 48 -18.74 -12.92 -3.64
C ALA A 48 -19.43 -14.26 -3.40
N LEU A 49 -20.72 -14.24 -3.04
CA LEU A 49 -21.54 -15.45 -2.84
C LEU A 49 -22.20 -15.98 -4.12
N HIS A 50 -22.20 -15.21 -5.23
CA HIS A 50 -22.95 -15.58 -6.43
C HIS A 50 -22.35 -16.82 -7.11
N GLN A 51 -23.18 -17.81 -7.45
CA GLN A 51 -22.77 -19.09 -8.01
C GLN A 51 -22.15 -18.98 -9.42
N ASP A 52 -22.55 -17.99 -10.21
CA ASP A 52 -22.08 -17.79 -11.59
C ASP A 52 -20.85 -16.88 -11.69
N VAL A 53 -20.35 -16.35 -10.58
CA VAL A 53 -19.09 -15.63 -10.54
C VAL A 53 -17.94 -16.63 -10.40
N SER A 54 -17.09 -16.74 -11.42
CA SER A 54 -16.00 -17.73 -11.49
C SER A 54 -14.71 -17.29 -10.80
N LYS A 55 -14.50 -15.98 -10.65
CA LYS A 55 -13.33 -15.39 -10.01
C LYS A 55 -13.66 -14.04 -9.39
N ILE A 56 -13.03 -13.73 -8.25
CA ILE A 56 -12.99 -12.40 -7.66
C ILE A 56 -11.53 -11.92 -7.67
N GLY A 57 -11.33 -10.70 -8.18
CA GLY A 57 -10.14 -9.89 -7.94
C GLY A 57 -10.51 -8.78 -6.96
N PHE A 58 -9.69 -8.57 -5.94
CA PHE A 58 -9.95 -7.58 -4.89
C PHE A 58 -8.66 -6.90 -4.45
N THR A 59 -8.70 -5.57 -4.38
CA THR A 59 -7.69 -4.75 -3.72
C THR A 59 -8.37 -3.98 -2.59
N GLY A 60 -7.82 -4.06 -1.36
CA GLY A 60 -8.38 -3.39 -0.21
C GLY A 60 -7.81 -3.90 1.12
N SER A 61 -8.59 -3.85 2.21
CA SER A 61 -8.10 -4.28 3.52
C SER A 61 -7.93 -5.80 3.62
N THR A 62 -6.94 -6.22 4.41
CA THR A 62 -6.70 -7.65 4.73
C THR A 62 -7.92 -8.32 5.34
N GLU A 63 -8.69 -7.60 6.16
CA GLU A 63 -9.92 -8.11 6.79
C GLU A 63 -10.98 -8.46 5.76
N VAL A 64 -11.24 -7.56 4.82
CA VAL A 64 -12.20 -7.80 3.73
C VAL A 64 -11.69 -8.93 2.81
N GLY A 65 -10.38 -8.99 2.52
CA GLY A 65 -9.78 -10.08 1.78
C GLY A 65 -10.09 -11.46 2.41
N LYS A 66 -9.95 -11.56 3.74
CA LYS A 66 -10.31 -12.79 4.49
C LYS A 66 -11.80 -13.13 4.38
N LEU A 67 -12.70 -12.13 4.40
CA LEU A 67 -14.14 -12.34 4.21
C LEU A 67 -14.43 -12.90 2.81
N LEU A 68 -13.78 -12.38 1.77
CA LEU A 68 -13.97 -12.87 0.40
C LEU A 68 -13.54 -14.32 0.23
N LEU A 69 -12.46 -14.75 0.90
CA LEU A 69 -12.06 -16.16 0.94
C LEU A 69 -13.12 -17.04 1.63
N GLN A 70 -13.73 -16.57 2.73
CA GLN A 70 -14.83 -17.26 3.40
C GLN A 70 -16.06 -17.37 2.48
N TYR A 71 -16.45 -16.30 1.81
CA TYR A 71 -17.59 -16.31 0.87
C TYR A 71 -17.37 -17.23 -0.33
N ALA A 72 -16.13 -17.28 -0.85
CA ALA A 72 -15.77 -18.23 -1.90
C ALA A 72 -15.95 -19.69 -1.43
N GLY A 73 -15.52 -20.01 -0.21
CA GLY A 73 -15.69 -21.33 0.40
C GLY A 73 -17.15 -21.68 0.68
N GLN A 74 -17.99 -20.70 1.02
CA GLN A 74 -19.42 -20.89 1.28
C GLN A 74 -20.26 -21.00 -0.01
N SER A 75 -19.71 -20.64 -1.16
CA SER A 75 -20.44 -20.62 -2.44
C SER A 75 -19.95 -21.72 -3.40
N ASN A 76 -19.25 -21.34 -4.47
CA ASN A 76 -18.88 -22.25 -5.57
C ASN A 76 -17.38 -22.55 -5.64
N MET A 77 -16.61 -22.26 -4.59
CA MET A 77 -15.16 -22.44 -4.52
C MET A 77 -14.40 -21.62 -5.62
N LYS A 78 -14.95 -20.44 -5.97
CA LYS A 78 -14.33 -19.55 -6.96
C LYS A 78 -12.91 -19.15 -6.58
N LYS A 79 -12.10 -18.84 -7.58
CA LYS A 79 -10.77 -18.26 -7.34
C LYS A 79 -10.90 -16.86 -6.74
N VAL A 80 -10.07 -16.56 -5.74
CA VAL A 80 -9.99 -15.23 -5.12
C VAL A 80 -8.54 -14.75 -5.21
N SER A 81 -8.33 -13.67 -5.96
CA SER A 81 -7.06 -12.97 -6.05
C SER A 81 -7.11 -11.72 -5.18
N LEU A 82 -6.17 -11.61 -4.26
CA LEU A 82 -6.14 -10.56 -3.24
C LEU A 82 -4.84 -9.76 -3.33
N GLU A 83 -4.98 -8.45 -3.42
CA GLU A 83 -3.97 -7.46 -3.08
C GLU A 83 -4.47 -6.69 -1.86
N THR A 84 -3.71 -6.73 -0.76
CA THR A 84 -4.16 -6.17 0.51
C THR A 84 -3.09 -5.28 1.14
N GLY A 85 -3.29 -4.88 2.39
CA GLY A 85 -2.47 -3.89 3.07
C GLY A 85 -0.98 -4.22 3.17
N GLY A 86 -0.21 -3.22 3.54
CA GLY A 86 1.23 -3.32 3.73
C GLY A 86 1.74 -2.50 4.91
N LYS A 87 2.94 -2.84 5.37
CA LYS A 87 3.71 -2.05 6.33
C LYS A 87 5.17 -2.04 5.87
N SER A 88 5.37 -1.48 4.69
CA SER A 88 6.60 -1.60 3.91
C SER A 88 7.81 -1.01 4.61
N PRO A 89 8.88 -1.80 4.84
CA PRO A 89 10.13 -1.31 5.40
C PRO A 89 10.98 -0.61 4.35
N MET A 90 11.53 0.54 4.67
CA MET A 90 12.58 1.23 3.93
C MET A 90 13.85 1.23 4.78
N ILE A 91 14.92 0.59 4.33
CA ILE A 91 16.12 0.30 5.14
C ILE A 91 17.30 1.09 4.59
N TYR A 92 17.86 1.97 5.41
CA TYR A 92 18.95 2.90 5.07
C TYR A 92 20.21 2.59 5.84
N PHE A 93 21.23 2.05 5.14
CA PHE A 93 22.55 1.79 5.69
C PHE A 93 23.46 3.03 5.61
N ALA A 94 24.48 3.10 6.45
CA ALA A 94 25.42 4.23 6.50
C ALA A 94 26.19 4.46 5.18
N ASP A 95 26.33 3.41 4.37
CA ASP A 95 26.99 3.45 3.07
C ASP A 95 26.01 3.69 1.89
N LEU A 96 24.83 4.26 2.15
CA LEU A 96 23.89 4.62 1.10
C LEU A 96 24.54 5.60 0.09
N PRO A 97 24.17 5.53 -1.21
CA PRO A 97 24.88 6.29 -2.24
C PRO A 97 24.63 7.80 -2.21
N ASP A 98 23.46 8.24 -1.76
CA ASP A 98 23.04 9.65 -1.72
C ASP A 98 21.99 9.86 -0.62
N MET A 99 22.35 10.60 0.42
CA MET A 99 21.47 10.88 1.56
C MET A 99 20.29 11.76 1.17
N GLY A 100 20.52 12.78 0.34
CA GLY A 100 19.46 13.68 -0.08
C GLY A 100 18.39 12.94 -0.88
N LEU A 101 18.80 12.13 -1.88
CA LEU A 101 17.88 11.29 -2.66
C LEU A 101 17.17 10.25 -1.77
N ALA A 102 17.86 9.68 -0.79
CA ALA A 102 17.29 8.71 0.15
C ALA A 102 16.17 9.33 0.99
N VAL A 103 16.41 10.53 1.53
CA VAL A 103 15.42 11.30 2.30
C VAL A 103 14.25 11.73 1.41
N ASP A 104 14.53 12.22 0.21
CA ASP A 104 13.50 12.61 -0.76
C ASP A 104 12.58 11.45 -1.09
N THR A 105 13.16 10.29 -1.39
CA THR A 105 12.39 9.09 -1.69
C THR A 105 11.59 8.59 -0.49
N ALA A 106 12.16 8.60 0.71
CA ALA A 106 11.44 8.22 1.94
C ALA A 106 10.25 9.15 2.21
N TYR A 107 10.44 10.43 1.97
CA TYR A 107 9.41 11.45 2.15
C TYR A 107 8.23 11.24 1.18
N ASP A 108 8.54 11.07 -0.10
CA ASP A 108 7.52 10.84 -1.12
C ASP A 108 6.82 9.49 -0.93
N ALA A 109 7.55 8.44 -0.55
CA ALA A 109 7.01 7.10 -0.32
C ALA A 109 5.93 7.03 0.76
N ILE A 110 5.91 7.98 1.70
CA ILE A 110 4.90 7.99 2.78
C ILE A 110 3.85 9.10 2.62
N TYR A 111 4.19 10.26 2.07
CA TYR A 111 3.25 11.39 2.04
C TYR A 111 2.51 11.55 0.72
N ALA A 112 3.01 10.98 -0.38
CA ALA A 112 2.28 10.94 -1.63
C ALA A 112 0.89 10.31 -1.43
N ASN A 113 -0.11 10.88 -2.10
CA ASN A 113 -1.51 10.46 -1.95
C ASN A 113 -1.98 10.37 -0.48
N MET A 114 -1.55 11.31 0.37
CA MET A 114 -1.88 11.38 1.81
C MET A 114 -1.48 10.11 2.60
N GLY A 115 -0.57 9.30 2.09
CA GLY A 115 -0.22 8.00 2.67
C GLY A 115 -1.31 6.92 2.57
N GLU A 116 -2.38 7.17 1.82
CA GLU A 116 -3.43 6.21 1.51
C GLU A 116 -3.01 5.34 0.32
N VAL A 117 -1.88 4.61 0.49
CA VAL A 117 -1.28 3.72 -0.50
C VAL A 117 -0.86 2.41 0.19
N CYS A 118 -1.19 1.27 -0.40
CA CYS A 118 -0.93 -0.04 0.20
C CYS A 118 0.56 -0.36 0.37
N ASN A 119 1.41 0.18 -0.51
CA ASN A 119 2.87 0.03 -0.43
C ASN A 119 3.57 1.24 0.24
N ALA A 120 2.85 2.16 0.89
CA ALA A 120 3.48 3.30 1.56
C ALA A 120 4.68 2.89 2.43
N GLY A 121 5.82 3.57 2.25
CA GLY A 121 7.08 3.31 2.98
C GLY A 121 7.04 3.83 4.41
N SER A 122 6.14 3.30 5.22
CA SER A 122 5.78 3.86 6.53
C SER A 122 6.71 3.46 7.68
N ARG A 123 7.53 2.39 7.52
CA ARG A 123 8.58 1.99 8.46
C ARG A 123 9.95 2.32 7.89
N ILE A 124 10.55 3.40 8.37
CA ILE A 124 11.83 3.93 7.89
C ILE A 124 12.91 3.48 8.87
N TYR A 125 13.66 2.42 8.55
CA TYR A 125 14.77 1.91 9.33
C TYR A 125 16.05 2.60 8.93
N VAL A 126 16.75 3.22 9.89
CA VAL A 126 17.98 3.99 9.65
C VAL A 126 19.10 3.48 10.55
N GLU A 127 20.24 3.13 9.95
CA GLU A 127 21.42 2.71 10.71
C GLU A 127 21.84 3.80 11.69
N ARG A 128 22.12 3.43 12.94
CA ARG A 128 22.33 4.37 14.07
C ARG A 128 23.41 5.41 13.79
N SER A 129 24.43 5.07 13.04
CA SER A 129 25.55 5.97 12.72
C SER A 129 25.14 7.19 11.89
N ILE A 130 24.06 7.10 11.10
CA ILE A 130 23.53 8.19 10.27
C ILE A 130 22.13 8.66 10.71
N TYR A 131 21.62 8.12 11.83
CA TYR A 131 20.24 8.32 12.26
C TYR A 131 19.89 9.79 12.50
N SER A 132 20.73 10.51 13.25
CA SER A 132 20.48 11.92 13.55
C SER A 132 20.45 12.77 12.29
N ASP A 133 21.44 12.59 11.42
CA ASP A 133 21.55 13.35 10.17
C ASP A 133 20.36 13.07 9.22
N PHE A 134 19.91 11.82 9.15
CA PHE A 134 18.74 11.42 8.38
C PHE A 134 17.45 12.09 8.90
N VAL A 135 17.23 12.03 10.24
CA VAL A 135 16.06 12.64 10.88
C VAL A 135 16.06 14.14 10.68
N ASP A 136 17.20 14.82 10.83
CA ASP A 136 17.32 16.27 10.68
C ASP A 136 17.01 16.70 9.23
N GLN A 137 17.54 16.00 8.22
CA GLN A 137 17.24 16.26 6.81
C GLN A 137 15.77 15.96 6.47
N PHE A 138 15.19 14.90 7.04
CA PHE A 138 13.78 14.58 6.86
C PHE A 138 12.86 15.67 7.46
N ILE A 139 13.22 16.25 8.62
CA ILE A 139 12.51 17.38 9.23
C ILE A 139 12.64 18.64 8.37
N GLU A 140 13.84 18.96 7.88
CA GLU A 140 14.09 20.11 7.03
C GLU A 140 13.25 20.05 5.76
N LYS A 141 13.20 18.89 5.10
CA LYS A 141 12.33 18.66 3.93
C LYS A 141 10.85 18.80 4.28
N GLY A 142 10.44 18.35 5.47
CA GLY A 142 9.05 18.42 5.94
C GLY A 142 8.48 19.82 6.03
N GLN A 143 9.32 20.85 6.02
CA GLN A 143 8.90 22.26 6.11
C GLN A 143 8.38 22.79 4.75
N GLY A 144 7.32 22.17 4.20
CA GLY A 144 6.58 22.68 3.06
C GLY A 144 6.60 21.83 1.78
N ALA A 145 7.18 20.64 1.80
CA ALA A 145 7.18 19.75 0.63
C ALA A 145 5.79 19.22 0.29
N TYR A 146 5.00 18.85 1.33
CA TYR A 146 3.59 18.48 1.20
C TYR A 146 2.75 19.40 2.09
N THR A 147 1.91 20.22 1.47
CA THR A 147 1.04 21.18 2.17
C THR A 147 -0.41 20.85 1.89
N PRO A 148 -1.20 20.51 2.92
CA PRO A 148 -2.63 20.26 2.76
C PRO A 148 -3.36 21.50 2.22
N GLY A 149 -4.22 21.30 1.22
CA GLY A 149 -4.96 22.39 0.57
C GLY A 149 -6.21 21.94 -0.18
N ASP A 150 -6.84 22.87 -0.88
CA ASP A 150 -8.01 22.58 -1.71
C ASP A 150 -7.62 21.63 -2.85
N PRO A 151 -8.25 20.44 -2.97
CA PRO A 151 -7.92 19.49 -4.04
C PRO A 151 -8.28 19.97 -5.46
N LEU A 152 -9.03 21.06 -5.59
CA LEU A 152 -9.32 21.68 -6.87
C LEU A 152 -8.30 22.76 -7.27
N ASP A 153 -7.41 23.15 -6.37
CA ASP A 153 -6.30 24.04 -6.67
C ASP A 153 -5.15 23.23 -7.30
N PRO A 154 -4.70 23.56 -8.53
CA PRO A 154 -3.63 22.85 -9.22
C PRO A 154 -2.27 22.92 -8.50
N ASP A 155 -2.08 23.88 -7.59
CA ASP A 155 -0.87 24.04 -6.81
C ASP A 155 -0.90 23.21 -5.49
N THR A 156 -2.05 22.62 -5.14
CA THR A 156 -2.17 21.73 -3.99
C THR A 156 -1.53 20.37 -4.30
N ASN A 157 -0.62 19.94 -3.45
CA ASN A 157 0.05 18.65 -3.57
C ASN A 157 -0.37 17.61 -2.50
N MET A 158 -1.24 17.99 -1.57
CA MET A 158 -1.81 17.12 -0.56
C MET A 158 -3.28 17.46 -0.30
N GLY A 159 -4.16 16.51 -0.62
CA GLY A 159 -5.61 16.63 -0.40
C GLY A 159 -6.05 16.12 0.98
N PRO A 160 -7.38 16.00 1.19
CA PRO A 160 -7.95 15.35 2.38
C PRO A 160 -7.85 13.83 2.28
N LEU A 161 -7.92 13.14 3.42
CA LEU A 161 -8.17 11.69 3.49
C LEU A 161 -9.56 11.37 2.91
N VAL A 162 -9.78 10.11 2.55
CA VAL A 162 -10.99 9.66 1.85
C VAL A 162 -12.29 9.98 2.59
N ASN A 163 -12.30 9.99 3.93
CA ASN A 163 -13.48 10.28 4.75
C ASN A 163 -13.15 10.57 6.22
N ALA A 164 -14.15 10.97 7.00
CA ALA A 164 -13.99 11.29 8.41
C ALA A 164 -13.61 10.08 9.29
N GLN A 165 -13.97 8.86 8.88
CA GLN A 165 -13.55 7.65 9.60
C GLN A 165 -12.05 7.40 9.43
N ALA A 166 -11.51 7.60 8.23
CA ALA A 166 -10.07 7.53 7.95
C ALA A 166 -9.32 8.59 8.79
N GLN A 167 -9.79 9.85 8.79
CA GLN A 167 -9.20 10.91 9.62
C GLN A 167 -9.16 10.54 11.10
N LYS A 168 -10.29 10.09 11.65
CA LYS A 168 -10.37 9.67 13.06
C LYS A 168 -9.41 8.52 13.37
N ARG A 169 -9.28 7.53 12.47
CA ARG A 169 -8.37 6.40 12.63
C ARG A 169 -6.92 6.88 12.65
N VAL A 170 -6.52 7.71 11.70
CA VAL A 170 -5.15 8.24 11.60
C VAL A 170 -4.79 9.07 12.83
N LEU A 171 -5.66 9.97 13.26
CA LEU A 171 -5.47 10.74 14.51
C LEU A 171 -5.36 9.83 15.74
N GLY A 172 -6.11 8.73 15.77
CA GLY A 172 -6.01 7.72 16.83
C GLY A 172 -4.64 7.03 16.88
N PHE A 173 -4.05 6.70 15.72
CA PHE A 173 -2.70 6.17 15.63
C PHE A 173 -1.65 7.20 16.07
N ILE A 174 -1.81 8.47 15.71
CA ILE A 174 -0.93 9.55 16.15
C ILE A 174 -0.93 9.66 17.67
N GLU A 175 -2.10 9.62 18.31
CA GLU A 175 -2.19 9.63 19.77
C GLU A 175 -1.59 8.36 20.41
N SER A 176 -1.75 7.20 19.79
CA SER A 176 -1.09 5.96 20.23
C SER A 176 0.43 6.11 20.23
N GLY A 177 1.01 6.63 19.14
CA GLY A 177 2.45 6.86 19.05
C GLY A 177 2.98 7.78 20.14
N LYS A 178 2.28 8.89 20.42
CA LYS A 178 2.61 9.80 21.54
C LYS A 178 2.55 9.08 22.90
N ASN A 179 1.50 8.33 23.15
CA ASN A 179 1.28 7.62 24.41
C ASN A 179 2.26 6.47 24.65
N GLU A 180 2.75 5.83 23.57
CA GLU A 180 3.74 4.77 23.61
C GLU A 180 5.17 5.30 23.69
N GLY A 181 5.37 6.63 23.66
CA GLY A 181 6.66 7.29 23.89
C GLY A 181 7.48 7.57 22.63
N ALA A 182 6.90 7.43 21.43
CA ALA A 182 7.53 7.89 20.21
C ALA A 182 7.69 9.42 20.19
N SER A 183 8.75 9.91 19.60
CA SER A 183 9.10 11.33 19.56
C SER A 183 8.43 12.01 18.36
N LEU A 184 7.33 12.73 18.55
CA LEU A 184 6.69 13.52 17.50
C LEU A 184 7.61 14.69 17.11
N LYS A 185 8.02 14.75 15.85
CA LYS A 185 8.91 15.79 15.32
C LYS A 185 8.16 16.91 14.62
N PHE A 186 7.13 16.59 13.85
CA PHE A 186 6.21 17.59 13.26
C PHE A 186 4.85 16.97 12.95
N GLY A 187 3.87 17.82 12.64
CA GLY A 187 2.51 17.42 12.30
C GLY A 187 1.71 16.92 13.49
N GLY A 188 0.83 15.98 13.22
CA GLY A 188 0.03 15.33 14.27
C GLY A 188 -1.31 15.98 14.57
N ASN A 189 -1.74 16.96 13.77
CA ASN A 189 -2.97 17.71 13.96
C ASN A 189 -3.81 17.77 12.67
N ILE A 190 -5.00 18.34 12.81
CA ILE A 190 -5.77 18.84 11.66
C ILE A 190 -5.17 20.19 11.27
N PRO A 191 -4.86 20.45 9.99
CA PRO A 191 -4.28 21.72 9.55
C PRO A 191 -5.21 22.89 9.85
N SER A 192 -4.65 24.02 10.34
CA SER A 192 -5.43 25.23 10.62
C SER A 192 -6.08 25.77 9.35
N GLY A 193 -7.37 26.08 9.43
CA GLY A 193 -8.18 26.57 8.31
C GLY A 193 -8.80 25.48 7.45
N LEU A 194 -8.51 24.20 7.72
CA LEU A 194 -9.05 23.04 7.00
C LEU A 194 -9.89 22.11 7.91
N GLU A 195 -10.41 22.62 9.03
CA GLU A 195 -11.12 21.86 10.05
C GLU A 195 -12.45 21.26 9.55
N THR A 196 -13.00 21.80 8.48
CA THR A 196 -14.25 21.30 7.86
C THR A 196 -14.05 20.10 6.95
N GLY A 197 -12.80 19.79 6.58
CA GLY A 197 -12.43 18.65 5.73
C GLY A 197 -11.80 17.51 6.52
N CYS A 198 -11.51 16.40 5.81
CA CYS A 198 -10.90 15.22 6.42
C CYS A 198 -9.35 15.28 6.36
N TYR A 199 -8.77 16.41 6.65
CA TYR A 199 -7.33 16.64 6.56
C TYR A 199 -6.58 16.18 7.80
N VAL A 200 -5.35 15.69 7.58
CA VAL A 200 -4.34 15.41 8.61
C VAL A 200 -3.01 15.95 8.11
N GLU A 201 -2.25 16.64 8.95
CA GLU A 201 -0.91 17.11 8.61
C GLU A 201 0.04 15.94 8.32
N PRO A 202 1.01 16.08 7.36
CA PRO A 202 2.15 15.21 7.30
C PRO A 202 2.76 15.08 8.70
N THR A 203 2.94 13.85 9.18
CA THR A 203 3.32 13.59 10.57
C THR A 203 4.56 12.71 10.63
N LEU A 204 5.54 13.10 11.43
CA LEU A 204 6.76 12.34 11.64
C LEU A 204 6.95 11.96 13.11
N PHE A 205 7.15 10.68 13.33
CA PHE A 205 7.69 10.14 14.60
C PHE A 205 9.11 9.63 14.41
N SER A 206 10.01 9.97 15.32
CA SER A 206 11.31 9.34 15.50
C SER A 206 11.34 8.53 16.78
N ASP A 207 12.44 7.82 17.01
CA ASP A 207 12.63 6.97 18.18
C ASP A 207 11.51 5.93 18.37
N VAL A 208 10.92 5.51 17.25
CA VAL A 208 9.94 4.43 17.20
C VAL A 208 10.65 3.09 17.35
N ASN A 209 10.00 2.12 17.95
CA ASN A 209 10.45 0.73 17.96
C ASN A 209 9.39 -0.19 17.34
N ASN A 210 9.78 -1.42 17.03
CA ASN A 210 8.93 -2.37 16.32
C ASN A 210 7.68 -2.81 17.13
N ASP A 211 7.68 -2.64 18.46
CA ASP A 211 6.56 -3.05 19.32
C ASP A 211 5.48 -1.98 19.45
N MET A 212 5.79 -0.73 19.08
CA MET A 212 4.82 0.36 19.08
C MET A 212 3.74 0.13 18.02
N THR A 213 2.51 0.51 18.33
CA THR A 213 1.36 0.37 17.43
C THR A 213 1.61 1.02 16.06
N ILE A 214 2.22 2.22 16.03
CA ILE A 214 2.59 2.92 14.78
C ILE A 214 3.70 2.22 13.99
N GLY A 215 4.50 1.37 14.63
CA GLY A 215 5.51 0.52 14.00
C GLY A 215 4.94 -0.78 13.41
N ARG A 216 3.81 -1.29 13.92
CA ARG A 216 3.23 -2.60 13.57
C ARG A 216 2.03 -2.52 12.64
N GLU A 217 1.10 -1.60 12.91
CA GLU A 217 -0.19 -1.55 12.23
C GLU A 217 -0.15 -0.67 10.96
N GLU A 218 -0.92 -1.06 9.96
CA GLU A 218 -1.12 -0.24 8.76
C GLU A 218 -1.98 0.99 9.11
N ILE A 219 -1.37 2.17 9.06
CA ILE A 219 -2.07 3.44 9.39
C ILE A 219 -2.95 3.89 8.23
N PHE A 220 -2.49 3.70 6.99
CA PHE A 220 -3.12 4.17 5.76
C PHE A 220 -3.44 5.67 5.84
N GLY A 221 -2.39 6.45 6.08
CA GLY A 221 -2.43 7.89 6.31
C GLY A 221 -1.02 8.49 6.39
N PRO A 222 -0.87 9.83 6.44
CA PRO A 222 0.40 10.52 6.28
C PRO A 222 1.25 10.50 7.58
N VAL A 223 1.65 9.32 8.03
CA VAL A 223 2.41 9.13 9.27
C VAL A 223 3.65 8.29 9.03
N ALA A 224 4.81 8.92 9.10
CA ALA A 224 6.13 8.30 9.02
C ALA A 224 6.62 7.86 10.40
N SER A 225 7.24 6.67 10.47
CA SER A 225 7.87 6.11 11.67
C SER A 225 9.33 5.80 11.40
N ILE A 226 10.27 6.58 11.99
CA ILE A 226 11.70 6.35 11.85
C ILE A 226 12.20 5.53 13.04
N ILE A 227 12.88 4.41 12.73
CA ILE A 227 13.31 3.38 13.66
C ILE A 227 14.82 3.19 13.52
N PRO A 228 15.63 3.36 14.58
CA PRO A 228 17.05 3.08 14.51
C PRO A 228 17.36 1.58 14.54
N PHE A 229 18.46 1.16 13.90
CA PHE A 229 18.99 -0.18 14.01
C PHE A 229 20.53 -0.17 14.07
N ASP A 230 21.13 -1.26 14.56
CA ASP A 230 22.57 -1.37 14.79
C ASP A 230 23.27 -2.41 13.89
N SER A 231 22.54 -3.38 13.31
CA SER A 231 23.14 -4.41 12.46
C SER A 231 22.20 -4.88 11.34
N GLU A 232 22.80 -5.53 10.32
CA GLU A 232 22.09 -6.13 9.19
C GLU A 232 21.14 -7.26 9.65
N GLU A 233 21.59 -8.08 10.62
CA GLU A 233 20.78 -9.15 11.19
C GLU A 233 19.58 -8.60 11.97
N GLU A 234 19.79 -7.55 12.77
CA GLU A 234 18.74 -6.91 13.54
C GLU A 234 17.66 -6.33 12.63
N VAL A 235 18.05 -5.49 11.66
CA VAL A 235 17.08 -4.84 10.78
C VAL A 235 16.34 -5.85 9.89
N THR A 236 16.99 -6.94 9.50
CA THR A 236 16.33 -8.03 8.75
C THR A 236 15.23 -8.67 9.60
N ALA A 237 15.53 -8.97 10.88
CA ALA A 237 14.53 -9.53 11.79
C ALA A 237 13.37 -8.56 12.03
N MET A 238 13.68 -7.27 12.28
CA MET A 238 12.68 -6.23 12.52
C MET A 238 11.79 -5.99 11.29
N ALA A 239 12.38 -5.94 10.09
CA ALA A 239 11.66 -5.73 8.85
C ALA A 239 10.67 -6.87 8.56
N ASN A 240 11.06 -8.11 8.87
CA ASN A 240 10.25 -9.31 8.67
C ASN A 240 9.23 -9.58 9.80
N ASP A 241 9.37 -8.95 10.96
CA ASP A 241 8.44 -9.09 12.09
C ASP A 241 7.15 -8.28 11.86
N THR A 242 6.36 -8.75 10.92
CA THR A 242 5.05 -8.19 10.55
C THR A 242 4.20 -9.26 9.86
N ILE A 243 2.89 -9.09 9.91
CA ILE A 243 1.94 -9.92 9.14
C ILE A 243 1.92 -9.57 7.65
N TYR A 244 2.54 -8.46 7.26
CA TYR A 244 2.58 -7.94 5.89
C TYR A 244 3.87 -8.32 5.16
N GLY A 245 3.87 -8.17 3.85
CA GLY A 245 5.02 -8.39 2.98
C GLY A 245 4.77 -7.92 1.55
N LEU A 246 4.28 -6.68 1.38
CA LEU A 246 3.98 -6.14 0.04
C LEU A 246 5.27 -5.65 -0.63
N CYS A 247 5.83 -4.55 -0.16
CA CYS A 247 7.04 -3.95 -0.71
C CYS A 247 8.09 -3.72 0.38
N ALA A 248 9.33 -3.54 -0.05
CA ALA A 248 10.46 -3.11 0.79
C ALA A 248 11.46 -2.32 -0.06
N SER A 249 12.33 -1.53 0.60
CA SER A 249 13.49 -0.93 -0.07
C SER A 249 14.74 -1.05 0.79
N VAL A 250 15.89 -1.18 0.12
CA VAL A 250 17.22 -1.30 0.75
C VAL A 250 18.17 -0.29 0.10
N TRP A 251 18.78 0.56 0.90
CA TRP A 251 19.67 1.62 0.45
C TRP A 251 21.10 1.38 0.94
N THR A 252 21.99 1.06 0.02
CA THR A 252 23.41 0.74 0.27
C THR A 252 24.22 0.84 -1.01
N SER A 253 25.49 1.22 -0.92
CA SER A 253 26.45 1.14 -2.01
C SER A 253 27.10 -0.25 -2.14
N ASN A 254 26.89 -1.13 -1.15
CA ASN A 254 27.45 -2.48 -1.15
C ASN A 254 26.53 -3.45 -1.89
N VAL A 255 26.92 -3.84 -3.10
CA VAL A 255 26.12 -4.74 -3.96
C VAL A 255 25.87 -6.12 -3.31
N THR A 256 26.82 -6.62 -2.51
CA THR A 256 26.64 -7.91 -1.81
C THR A 256 25.59 -7.80 -0.72
N ARG A 257 25.61 -6.73 0.07
CA ARG A 257 24.58 -6.42 1.06
C ARG A 257 23.20 -6.25 0.38
N ALA A 258 23.14 -5.43 -0.67
CA ALA A 258 21.91 -5.21 -1.42
C ALA A 258 21.26 -6.54 -1.87
N HIS A 259 22.07 -7.44 -2.45
CA HIS A 259 21.59 -8.74 -2.90
C HIS A 259 21.15 -9.65 -1.76
N ASN A 260 21.93 -9.71 -0.67
CA ASN A 260 21.60 -10.54 0.49
C ASN A 260 20.32 -10.05 1.19
N MET A 261 20.20 -8.74 1.41
CA MET A 261 19.03 -8.12 2.01
C MET A 261 17.78 -8.33 1.13
N ALA A 262 17.90 -8.11 -0.18
CA ALA A 262 16.78 -8.33 -1.10
C ALA A 262 16.24 -9.77 -1.06
N LYS A 263 17.10 -10.74 -0.79
CA LYS A 263 16.71 -12.15 -0.63
C LYS A 263 16.16 -12.47 0.77
N ALA A 264 16.64 -11.78 1.79
CA ALA A 264 16.28 -12.05 3.18
C ALA A 264 14.98 -11.37 3.61
N ILE A 265 14.60 -10.24 2.98
CA ILE A 265 13.35 -9.54 3.26
C ILE A 265 12.17 -10.30 2.66
N GLU A 266 11.18 -10.58 3.51
CA GLU A 266 9.96 -11.32 3.16
C GLU A 266 8.88 -10.39 2.56
N SER A 267 9.20 -9.79 1.41
CA SER A 267 8.30 -8.94 0.62
C SER A 267 8.22 -9.40 -0.82
N GLY A 268 7.07 -9.21 -1.44
CA GLY A 268 6.86 -9.60 -2.83
C GLY A 268 7.64 -8.74 -3.81
N MET A 269 7.94 -7.48 -3.44
CA MET A 269 8.81 -6.58 -4.18
C MET A 269 9.87 -5.98 -3.25
N VAL A 270 11.13 -5.99 -3.71
CA VAL A 270 12.24 -5.34 -3.00
C VAL A 270 12.99 -4.43 -3.96
N TYR A 271 13.01 -3.15 -3.65
CA TYR A 271 13.72 -2.12 -4.38
C TYR A 271 15.12 -1.92 -3.82
N VAL A 272 16.07 -1.56 -4.66
CA VAL A 272 17.43 -1.22 -4.23
C VAL A 272 17.78 0.19 -4.68
N ASN A 273 18.07 1.07 -3.73
CA ASN A 273 18.38 2.49 -3.95
C ASN A 273 17.31 3.25 -4.77
N CYS A 274 16.07 2.81 -4.67
CA CYS A 274 14.88 3.45 -5.26
C CYS A 274 13.63 2.97 -4.51
N TYR A 275 12.48 3.54 -4.84
CA TYR A 275 11.18 3.05 -4.37
C TYR A 275 10.09 3.33 -5.40
N ASP A 276 9.08 2.46 -5.44
CA ASP A 276 7.87 2.55 -6.28
C ASP A 276 8.16 2.80 -7.78
N VAL A 277 9.29 2.27 -8.25
CA VAL A 277 9.66 2.29 -9.67
C VAL A 277 9.23 0.96 -10.27
N GLY A 278 8.40 0.99 -11.29
CA GLY A 278 7.86 -0.22 -11.87
C GLY A 278 7.68 -0.17 -13.37
N ASP A 279 7.56 -1.36 -13.96
CA ASP A 279 7.16 -1.60 -15.32
C ASP A 279 6.05 -2.67 -15.31
N MET A 280 5.06 -2.56 -16.20
CA MET A 280 3.92 -3.47 -16.29
C MET A 280 4.30 -4.92 -16.66
N THR A 281 5.57 -5.18 -16.95
CA THR A 281 6.09 -6.53 -17.22
C THR A 281 6.60 -7.25 -15.98
N PHE A 282 6.69 -6.56 -14.85
CA PHE A 282 7.09 -7.15 -13.56
C PHE A 282 5.86 -7.46 -12.70
N GLU A 283 5.93 -8.56 -11.96
CA GLU A 283 4.90 -8.95 -11.02
C GLU A 283 4.83 -7.96 -9.85
N PHE A 284 3.64 -7.46 -9.56
CA PHE A 284 3.34 -6.72 -8.35
C PHE A 284 2.47 -7.57 -7.43
N GLY A 285 2.80 -7.65 -6.15
CA GLY A 285 1.96 -8.36 -5.16
C GLY A 285 2.73 -8.91 -3.99
N GLY A 286 2.02 -9.05 -2.87
CA GLY A 286 2.60 -9.32 -1.56
C GLY A 286 2.90 -10.78 -1.24
N TYR A 287 3.64 -10.94 -0.14
CA TYR A 287 3.77 -12.15 0.66
C TYR A 287 2.86 -12.05 1.89
N LYS A 288 2.79 -13.12 2.68
CA LYS A 288 2.05 -13.16 3.96
C LYS A 288 0.59 -12.68 3.77
N GLN A 289 0.14 -11.76 4.63
CA GLN A 289 -1.23 -11.25 4.58
C GLN A 289 -1.40 -9.99 3.70
N SER A 290 -0.39 -9.64 2.91
CA SER A 290 -0.51 -8.58 1.90
C SER A 290 -1.12 -9.07 0.59
N GLY A 291 -1.44 -10.34 0.47
CA GLY A 291 -2.16 -10.86 -0.68
C GLY A 291 -1.75 -12.28 -1.07
N ASN A 292 -2.40 -12.81 -2.08
CA ASN A 292 -2.20 -14.17 -2.58
C ASN A 292 -2.11 -14.24 -4.11
N THR A 293 -1.92 -13.10 -4.76
CA THR A 293 -1.82 -12.98 -6.22
C THR A 293 -0.57 -12.20 -6.60
N LYS A 294 -0.34 -12.14 -7.90
CA LYS A 294 0.57 -11.18 -8.54
C LYS A 294 -0.20 -10.46 -9.62
N ASP A 295 -0.22 -9.14 -9.55
CA ASP A 295 -0.79 -8.27 -10.57
C ASP A 295 0.30 -7.80 -11.55
N SER A 296 -0.05 -7.01 -12.55
CA SER A 296 0.80 -6.68 -13.69
C SER A 296 1.20 -7.94 -14.46
N CYS A 297 2.28 -8.00 -15.18
CA CYS A 297 2.86 -9.17 -15.88
C CYS A 297 1.88 -10.09 -16.64
N PHE A 298 2.41 -11.06 -17.35
CA PHE A 298 1.62 -12.03 -18.13
C PHE A 298 0.91 -13.05 -17.24
N GLU A 299 1.50 -13.44 -16.13
CA GLU A 299 0.96 -14.41 -15.17
C GLU A 299 -0.39 -13.95 -14.60
N SER A 300 -0.58 -12.65 -14.40
CA SER A 300 -1.87 -12.11 -13.94
C SER A 300 -2.99 -12.36 -14.94
N VAL A 301 -2.69 -12.26 -16.24
CA VAL A 301 -3.63 -12.58 -17.33
C VAL A 301 -4.02 -14.07 -17.29
N LEU A 302 -3.04 -14.96 -17.07
CA LEU A 302 -3.28 -16.40 -16.92
C LEU A 302 -4.19 -16.71 -15.73
N GLY A 303 -4.14 -15.88 -14.68
CA GLY A 303 -5.04 -15.97 -13.54
C GLY A 303 -6.54 -15.87 -13.91
N TYR A 304 -6.87 -15.29 -15.05
CA TYR A 304 -8.25 -15.17 -15.58
C TYR A 304 -8.58 -16.24 -16.62
N THR A 305 -7.77 -17.29 -16.73
CA THR A 305 -7.99 -18.42 -17.65
C THR A 305 -8.14 -19.73 -16.88
N GLN A 306 -8.59 -20.76 -17.60
CA GLN A 306 -8.63 -22.13 -17.11
C GLN A 306 -7.99 -23.07 -18.13
N SER A 307 -7.10 -23.94 -17.64
CA SER A 307 -6.53 -25.00 -18.48
C SER A 307 -7.50 -26.18 -18.60
N LYS A 308 -7.54 -26.81 -19.78
CA LYS A 308 -8.33 -28.01 -20.06
C LYS A 308 -7.45 -29.04 -20.79
N SER A 309 -7.45 -30.27 -20.30
CA SER A 309 -6.83 -31.39 -21.01
C SER A 309 -7.87 -32.13 -21.84
N ILE A 310 -7.55 -32.43 -23.08
CA ILE A 310 -8.41 -33.18 -24.01
C ILE A 310 -7.62 -34.39 -24.51
N TRP A 311 -8.18 -35.57 -24.32
CA TRP A 311 -7.60 -36.82 -24.79
C TRP A 311 -8.49 -37.40 -25.89
N TYR A 312 -7.89 -37.77 -27.01
CA TYR A 312 -8.55 -38.47 -28.08
C TYR A 312 -8.04 -39.91 -28.17
N ASN A 313 -8.94 -40.87 -28.15
CA ASN A 313 -8.64 -42.23 -28.57
C ASN A 313 -9.31 -42.45 -29.91
N LEU A 314 -8.52 -42.58 -30.96
CA LEU A 314 -9.01 -42.74 -32.34
C LEU A 314 -9.01 -44.20 -32.81
N GLY A 315 -8.91 -45.17 -31.92
CA GLY A 315 -8.89 -46.60 -32.20
C GLY A 315 -7.49 -47.22 -32.14
#